data_5ab205cb3b89acf350cabf12f6c68ae8
#
_entry.id   5ab205cb3b89acf350cabf12f6c68ae8
#
_cell.length_a   1.000
_cell.length_b   1.000
_cell.length_c   1.000
_cell.angle_alpha   90.00
_cell.angle_beta   90.00
_cell.angle_gamma   90.00
#
_symmetry.space_group_name_H-M   'P 1'
#
loop_
_entity.id
_entity.type
_entity.pdbx_description
1 polymer ?
#
loop_
_entity_poly.entity_id
_entity_poly.type
_entity_poly.pdbx_seq_one_letter_code
_entity_poly.pdbx_strand_id
1 'polypeptide(L)'
;MRSVQEHFEINWDFKGEETRAMTHCFHDYPARMIPQIAAKLLDIFGVSAKRLFDPYCGTGTSLVEAQLRGIDAIGTDLNPLAGLIAKVKTTPIRQQILDLYLKDFSAFAFKARFDGEPSVLSLPNFSNIEFWFQPDVARKLAYLKKYIWQIDDADVQDFFKIAFSETVREASLTRNAEFKLFRMTEKQMATFNPDVYGIIENKLSRNRKGMLDYLDALKKSHHKSSISVFDFNTVEKIPATLAPSNFDLVITSPPYGDSRTTVAYGQYSRLSSQWMDLKEPNLVDKNLMGGKTNGHVEKFDCKPLDKAIKQIFEIDNKRALEITSFYVDLKKSIHNVSDIIRRGGYVCYVVGNRRVKGITLPTDKAIVSLFEQNNFIHVDTFLRNIPNKRMPSKNSPTNQPGKLDTTMLNEFIVVMRKEK
;
A
#
# COMPACT_ATOMS: atom_id res chain seq x y z
N MET A 1 3.39 30.85 15.14
CA MET A 1 3.70 30.44 13.75
C MET A 1 5.22 30.30 13.65
N ARG A 2 5.75 29.08 13.65
CA ARG A 2 7.16 28.87 13.27
C ARG A 2 7.25 29.22 11.79
N SER A 3 8.23 30.03 11.41
CA SER A 3 8.36 30.51 10.03
C SER A 3 8.67 29.36 9.06
N VAL A 4 8.19 29.45 7.83
CA VAL A 4 8.44 28.50 6.74
C VAL A 4 9.95 28.27 6.52
N GLN A 5 10.80 29.22 6.91
CA GLN A 5 12.27 29.15 6.77
C GLN A 5 12.95 28.06 7.64
N GLU A 6 12.34 27.60 8.75
CA GLU A 6 12.93 26.54 9.59
C GLU A 6 12.80 25.13 8.99
N HIS A 7 12.06 24.96 7.88
CA HIS A 7 11.84 23.65 7.28
C HIS A 7 12.94 23.19 6.30
N PHE A 8 13.88 24.07 5.93
CA PHE A 8 14.94 23.75 4.98
C PHE A 8 16.03 22.79 5.50
N GLU A 9 16.12 22.58 6.82
CA GLU A 9 17.10 21.66 7.43
C GLU A 9 16.53 20.28 7.80
N ILE A 10 15.27 19.98 7.45
CA ILE A 10 14.65 18.72 7.81
C ILE A 10 15.20 17.58 6.93
N ASN A 11 15.93 16.66 7.56
CA ASN A 11 16.32 15.42 6.90
C ASN A 11 15.11 14.48 6.78
N TRP A 12 14.73 14.16 5.54
CA TRP A 12 13.63 13.25 5.20
C TRP A 12 14.10 11.83 4.86
N ASP A 13 15.38 11.55 4.91
CA ASP A 13 15.95 10.28 4.49
C ASP A 13 15.69 9.16 5.51
N PHE A 14 15.64 9.47 6.80
CA PHE A 14 15.40 8.51 7.91
C PHE A 14 16.27 7.25 7.79
N LYS A 15 17.55 7.45 7.50
CA LYS A 15 18.49 6.35 7.29
C LYS A 15 18.72 5.58 8.58
N GLY A 16 18.46 4.26 8.54
CA GLY A 16 18.69 3.36 9.69
C GLY A 16 17.57 3.36 10.72
N GLU A 17 16.49 4.11 10.52
CA GLU A 17 15.36 4.09 11.43
C GLU A 17 14.49 2.84 11.28
N GLU A 18 13.85 2.40 12.37
CA GLU A 18 12.97 1.24 12.42
C GLU A 18 11.65 1.53 11.70
N THR A 19 11.40 0.89 10.57
CA THR A 19 10.21 1.10 9.75
C THR A 19 9.11 0.07 9.99
N ARG A 20 9.34 -0.86 10.92
CA ARG A 20 8.44 -2.00 11.19
C ARG A 20 7.97 -2.06 12.64
N ALA A 21 8.05 -0.96 13.37
CA ALA A 21 7.55 -0.87 14.73
C ALA A 21 6.02 -1.01 14.80
N MET A 22 5.51 -1.47 15.94
CA MET A 22 4.07 -1.61 16.20
C MET A 22 3.34 -2.39 15.07
N THR A 23 2.15 -1.98 14.68
CA THR A 23 1.37 -2.65 13.63
C THR A 23 1.96 -2.50 12.22
N HIS A 24 2.99 -1.66 12.03
CA HIS A 24 3.67 -1.55 10.74
C HIS A 24 4.43 -2.83 10.33
N CYS A 25 4.69 -3.74 11.27
CA CYS A 25 5.32 -5.04 10.99
C CYS A 25 4.36 -6.10 10.41
N PHE A 26 3.03 -5.88 10.42
CA PHE A 26 2.02 -6.91 10.22
C PHE A 26 2.06 -7.60 8.87
N HIS A 27 2.56 -6.95 7.83
CA HIS A 27 2.60 -7.52 6.48
C HIS A 27 3.72 -6.95 5.63
N ASP A 28 4.36 -7.78 4.79
CA ASP A 28 5.42 -7.40 3.83
C ASP A 28 4.87 -6.89 2.49
N TYR A 29 3.85 -6.03 2.53
CA TYR A 29 3.26 -5.42 1.33
C TYR A 29 4.28 -4.48 0.64
N PRO A 30 4.37 -4.49 -0.72
CA PRO A 30 5.39 -3.71 -1.43
C PRO A 30 5.12 -2.21 -1.44
N ALA A 31 6.19 -1.43 -1.68
CA ALA A 31 6.17 0.00 -1.94
C ALA A 31 5.32 0.83 -0.94
N ARG A 32 5.49 0.55 0.35
CA ARG A 32 4.83 1.28 1.43
C ARG A 32 5.58 2.58 1.73
N MET A 33 4.85 3.65 1.99
CA MET A 33 5.41 4.83 2.65
C MET A 33 5.96 4.42 4.03
N ILE A 34 7.15 4.87 4.40
CA ILE A 34 7.69 4.59 5.73
C ILE A 34 6.96 5.42 6.80
N PRO A 35 6.75 4.86 8.02
CA PRO A 35 6.01 5.54 9.09
C PRO A 35 6.55 6.92 9.43
N GLN A 36 7.87 7.09 9.43
CA GLN A 36 8.54 8.33 9.78
C GLN A 36 8.13 9.51 8.90
N ILE A 37 7.84 9.27 7.61
CA ILE A 37 7.36 10.34 6.70
C ILE A 37 5.98 10.81 7.16
N ALA A 38 5.04 9.88 7.34
CA ALA A 38 3.69 10.21 7.78
C ALA A 38 3.71 10.89 9.16
N ALA A 39 4.47 10.34 10.11
CA ALA A 39 4.68 10.89 11.43
C ALA A 39 5.17 12.35 11.38
N LYS A 40 6.24 12.60 10.63
CA LYS A 40 6.84 13.93 10.51
C LYS A 40 5.90 14.94 9.85
N LEU A 41 5.17 14.51 8.80
CA LEU A 41 4.18 15.37 8.14
C LEU A 41 3.03 15.74 9.09
N LEU A 42 2.57 14.79 9.91
CA LEU A 42 1.56 15.04 10.95
C LEU A 42 2.09 16.03 12.01
N ASP A 43 3.34 15.89 12.44
CA ASP A 43 3.95 16.75 13.42
C ASP A 43 4.13 18.19 12.92
N ILE A 44 4.32 18.41 11.62
CA ILE A 44 4.51 19.73 11.01
C ILE A 44 3.18 20.35 10.56
N PHE A 45 2.38 19.61 9.78
CA PHE A 45 1.18 20.13 9.11
C PHE A 45 -0.12 19.68 9.78
N GLY A 46 -0.06 18.70 10.68
CA GLY A 46 -1.20 18.12 11.38
C GLY A 46 -1.43 18.60 12.82
N VAL A 47 -0.66 19.56 13.34
CA VAL A 47 -0.70 20.00 14.76
C VAL A 47 -2.11 20.38 15.24
N SER A 48 -2.92 20.98 14.37
CA SER A 48 -4.32 21.35 14.65
C SER A 48 -5.34 20.52 13.86
N ALA A 49 -4.89 19.49 13.15
CA ALA A 49 -5.77 18.66 12.37
C ALA A 49 -6.63 17.76 13.26
N LYS A 50 -7.90 17.67 12.94
CA LYS A 50 -8.84 16.73 13.57
C LYS A 50 -9.19 15.57 12.67
N ARG A 51 -9.13 15.77 11.36
CA ARG A 51 -9.52 14.77 10.35
C ARG A 51 -8.52 14.68 9.21
N LEU A 52 -7.99 13.47 8.99
CA LEU A 52 -7.09 13.11 7.90
C LEU A 52 -7.82 12.27 6.86
N PHE A 53 -7.52 12.51 5.59
CA PHE A 53 -7.91 11.64 4.49
C PHE A 53 -6.70 11.09 3.75
N ASP A 54 -6.71 9.79 3.43
CA ASP A 54 -5.69 9.15 2.57
C ASP A 54 -6.37 8.46 1.38
N PRO A 55 -6.36 9.10 0.18
CA PRO A 55 -7.00 8.60 -1.03
C PRO A 55 -6.34 7.36 -1.65
N TYR A 56 -5.16 6.97 -1.19
CA TYR A 56 -4.39 5.80 -1.64
C TYR A 56 -3.71 5.15 -0.45
N CYS A 57 -4.51 4.76 0.55
CA CYS A 57 -3.98 4.43 1.88
C CYS A 57 -3.11 3.17 1.90
N GLY A 58 -3.14 2.35 0.85
CA GLY A 58 -2.39 1.11 0.79
C GLY A 58 -2.62 0.28 2.05
N THR A 59 -1.55 0.00 2.78
CA THR A 59 -1.62 -0.72 4.06
C THR A 59 -1.80 0.18 5.29
N GLY A 60 -2.28 1.42 5.10
CA GLY A 60 -2.71 2.29 6.19
C GLY A 60 -1.60 2.93 7.03
N THR A 61 -0.44 3.23 6.48
CA THR A 61 0.65 3.85 7.25
C THR A 61 0.25 5.21 7.81
N SER A 62 -0.32 6.10 7.00
CA SER A 62 -0.82 7.42 7.42
C SER A 62 -1.93 7.31 8.47
N LEU A 63 -2.80 6.29 8.35
CA LEU A 63 -3.91 6.05 9.26
C LEU A 63 -3.44 5.63 10.66
N VAL A 64 -2.45 4.73 10.74
CA VAL A 64 -1.82 4.33 12.02
C VAL A 64 -1.19 5.54 12.69
N GLU A 65 -0.42 6.33 11.96
CA GLU A 65 0.26 7.51 12.51
C GLU A 65 -0.73 8.62 12.94
N ALA A 66 -1.85 8.77 12.23
CA ALA A 66 -2.94 9.66 12.62
C ALA A 66 -3.61 9.19 13.92
N GLN A 67 -3.89 7.87 14.03
CA GLN A 67 -4.51 7.30 15.22
C GLN A 67 -3.65 7.47 16.47
N LEU A 68 -2.33 7.28 16.34
CA LEU A 68 -1.37 7.49 17.43
C LEU A 68 -1.36 8.95 17.94
N ARG A 69 -1.81 9.91 17.12
CA ARG A 69 -1.91 11.34 17.46
C ARG A 69 -3.33 11.79 17.82
N GLY A 70 -4.27 10.84 17.91
CA GLY A 70 -5.67 11.14 18.21
C GLY A 70 -6.41 11.88 17.09
N ILE A 71 -5.98 11.72 15.84
CA ILE A 71 -6.60 12.32 14.66
C ILE A 71 -7.51 11.31 14.01
N ASP A 72 -8.78 11.66 13.79
CA ASP A 72 -9.69 10.82 13.01
C ASP A 72 -9.18 10.68 11.57
N ALA A 73 -9.22 9.47 11.03
CA ALA A 73 -8.72 9.27 9.68
C ALA A 73 -9.61 8.35 8.85
N ILE A 74 -9.69 8.69 7.56
CA ILE A 74 -10.36 7.89 6.55
C ILE A 74 -9.36 7.56 5.46
N GLY A 75 -9.26 6.28 5.11
CA GLY A 75 -8.47 5.81 3.97
C GLY A 75 -9.33 5.07 2.96
N THR A 76 -8.89 5.07 1.70
CA THR A 76 -9.45 4.20 0.66
C THR A 76 -8.36 3.57 -0.16
N ASP A 77 -8.55 2.30 -0.53
CA ASP A 77 -7.68 1.58 -1.47
C ASP A 77 -8.50 0.57 -2.27
N LEU A 78 -8.22 0.46 -3.57
CA LEU A 78 -8.92 -0.46 -4.46
C LEU A 78 -8.40 -1.91 -4.39
N ASN A 79 -7.23 -2.13 -3.77
CA ASN A 79 -6.74 -3.47 -3.53
C ASN A 79 -7.34 -4.02 -2.23
N PRO A 80 -8.22 -5.01 -2.28
CA PRO A 80 -8.92 -5.49 -1.09
C PRO A 80 -7.98 -6.07 -0.03
N LEU A 81 -6.82 -6.62 -0.43
CA LEU A 81 -5.82 -7.07 0.54
C LEU A 81 -5.16 -5.88 1.25
N ALA A 82 -4.86 -4.80 0.54
CA ALA A 82 -4.30 -3.60 1.16
C ALA A 82 -5.28 -2.99 2.16
N GLY A 83 -6.55 -2.84 1.77
CA GLY A 83 -7.63 -2.38 2.65
C GLY A 83 -7.81 -3.23 3.91
N LEU A 84 -7.76 -4.57 3.76
CA LEU A 84 -7.82 -5.48 4.92
C LEU A 84 -6.62 -5.27 5.86
N ILE A 85 -5.40 -5.15 5.31
CA ILE A 85 -4.20 -4.88 6.12
C ILE A 85 -4.33 -3.53 6.84
N ALA A 86 -4.79 -2.49 6.16
CA ALA A 86 -4.99 -1.17 6.74
C ALA A 86 -6.01 -1.21 7.90
N LYS A 87 -7.13 -1.89 7.69
CA LYS A 87 -8.17 -2.11 8.73
C LYS A 87 -7.56 -2.79 9.96
N VAL A 88 -6.89 -3.93 9.78
CA VAL A 88 -6.33 -4.70 10.91
C VAL A 88 -5.25 -3.92 11.65
N LYS A 89 -4.40 -3.18 10.95
CA LYS A 89 -3.35 -2.34 11.57
C LYS A 89 -3.92 -1.23 12.45
N THR A 90 -5.11 -0.76 12.17
CA THR A 90 -5.78 0.34 12.86
C THR A 90 -6.90 -0.11 13.81
N THR A 91 -7.10 -1.44 13.95
CA THR A 91 -8.09 -2.04 14.87
C THR A 91 -7.38 -2.57 16.11
N PRO A 92 -7.46 -1.90 17.26
CA PRO A 92 -6.84 -2.37 18.49
C PRO A 92 -7.57 -3.61 19.06
N ILE A 93 -6.86 -4.71 19.25
CA ILE A 93 -7.39 -5.94 19.86
C ILE A 93 -6.84 -6.08 21.27
N ARG A 94 -7.71 -6.23 22.28
CA ARG A 94 -7.29 -6.40 23.68
C ARG A 94 -6.40 -7.62 23.85
N GLN A 95 -5.29 -7.47 24.60
CA GLN A 95 -4.30 -8.52 24.79
C GLN A 95 -4.92 -9.86 25.24
N GLN A 96 -5.80 -9.83 26.24
CA GLN A 96 -6.40 -11.05 26.78
C GLN A 96 -7.20 -11.84 25.75
N ILE A 97 -7.93 -11.12 24.86
CA ILE A 97 -8.67 -11.73 23.76
C ILE A 97 -7.71 -12.35 22.76
N LEU A 98 -6.73 -11.57 22.30
CA LEU A 98 -5.75 -12.04 21.32
C LEU A 98 -4.99 -13.28 21.83
N ASP A 99 -4.54 -13.26 23.10
CA ASP A 99 -3.78 -14.36 23.70
C ASP A 99 -4.62 -15.65 23.82
N LEU A 100 -5.91 -15.53 24.08
CA LEU A 100 -6.84 -16.69 24.13
C LEU A 100 -6.86 -17.41 22.77
N TYR A 101 -7.12 -16.66 21.67
CA TYR A 101 -7.19 -17.24 20.33
C TYR A 101 -5.82 -17.75 19.83
N LEU A 102 -4.73 -17.10 20.19
CA LEU A 102 -3.39 -17.57 19.84
C LEU A 102 -3.02 -18.86 20.56
N LYS A 103 -3.43 -19.01 21.82
CA LYS A 103 -3.24 -20.27 22.58
C LYS A 103 -4.03 -21.41 21.95
N ASP A 104 -5.30 -21.17 21.59
CA ASP A 104 -6.16 -22.14 20.91
C ASP A 104 -5.56 -22.54 19.55
N PHE A 105 -5.13 -21.57 18.77
CA PHE A 105 -4.44 -21.81 17.50
C PHE A 105 -3.16 -22.65 17.66
N SER A 106 -2.36 -22.41 18.70
CA SER A 106 -1.14 -23.20 18.94
C SER A 106 -1.49 -24.67 19.23
N ALA A 107 -2.55 -24.93 19.96
CA ALA A 107 -3.03 -26.29 20.19
C ALA A 107 -3.55 -26.95 18.89
N PHE A 108 -4.28 -26.20 18.06
CA PHE A 108 -4.70 -26.64 16.73
C PHE A 108 -3.50 -26.98 15.83
N ALA A 109 -2.51 -26.07 15.71
CA ALA A 109 -1.34 -26.26 14.86
C ALA A 109 -0.48 -27.45 15.33
N PHE A 110 -0.35 -27.62 16.64
CA PHE A 110 0.32 -28.79 17.23
C PHE A 110 -0.40 -30.09 16.82
N LYS A 111 -1.70 -30.16 17.02
CA LYS A 111 -2.50 -31.33 16.63
C LYS A 111 -2.40 -31.62 15.13
N ALA A 112 -2.50 -30.60 14.29
CA ALA A 112 -2.40 -30.75 12.84
C ALA A 112 -1.05 -31.36 12.38
N ARG A 113 0.04 -31.05 13.08
CA ARG A 113 1.37 -31.67 12.79
C ARG A 113 1.44 -33.15 13.13
N PHE A 114 0.74 -33.59 14.17
CA PHE A 114 0.77 -34.99 14.60
C PHE A 114 -0.28 -35.86 13.90
N ASP A 115 -1.52 -35.39 13.85
CA ASP A 115 -2.65 -36.16 13.32
C ASP A 115 -2.80 -36.00 11.79
N GLY A 116 -2.11 -35.01 11.22
CA GLY A 116 -2.28 -34.61 9.82
C GLY A 116 -3.58 -33.85 9.55
N GLU A 117 -3.78 -33.43 8.31
CA GLU A 117 -4.99 -32.76 7.87
C GLU A 117 -6.12 -33.78 7.59
N PRO A 118 -7.40 -33.40 7.77
CA PRO A 118 -8.53 -34.22 7.38
C PRO A 118 -8.46 -34.66 5.92
N SER A 119 -8.94 -35.87 5.62
CA SER A 119 -8.95 -36.44 4.26
C SER A 119 -9.81 -35.62 3.28
N VAL A 120 -10.86 -34.97 3.79
CA VAL A 120 -11.78 -34.13 2.99
C VAL A 120 -11.64 -32.66 3.41
N LEU A 121 -11.00 -31.88 2.52
CA LEU A 121 -10.87 -30.42 2.65
C LEU A 121 -11.28 -29.76 1.33
N SER A 122 -12.06 -28.69 1.44
CA SER A 122 -12.42 -27.87 0.28
C SER A 122 -11.25 -26.93 -0.06
N LEU A 123 -10.68 -27.09 -1.23
CA LEU A 123 -9.72 -26.14 -1.79
C LEU A 123 -10.47 -24.95 -2.40
N PRO A 124 -9.90 -23.74 -2.41
CA PRO A 124 -10.50 -22.61 -3.10
C PRO A 124 -10.52 -22.88 -4.62
N ASN A 125 -11.61 -22.44 -5.25
CA ASN A 125 -11.79 -22.64 -6.69
C ASN A 125 -11.22 -21.46 -7.49
N PHE A 126 -9.94 -21.55 -7.88
CA PHE A 126 -9.33 -20.63 -8.84
C PHE A 126 -8.42 -21.40 -9.82
N SER A 127 -8.25 -20.83 -11.01
CA SER A 127 -7.42 -21.44 -12.05
C SER A 127 -5.94 -21.53 -11.63
N ASN A 128 -5.31 -22.63 -12.00
CA ASN A 128 -3.87 -22.87 -11.80
C ASN A 128 -3.41 -22.99 -10.35
N ILE A 129 -4.26 -23.44 -9.41
CA ILE A 129 -3.84 -23.66 -8.01
C ILE A 129 -2.67 -24.63 -7.94
N GLU A 130 -2.68 -25.74 -8.70
CA GLU A 130 -1.62 -26.75 -8.76
C GLU A 130 -0.33 -26.23 -9.40
N PHE A 131 -0.42 -25.18 -10.21
CA PHE A 131 0.75 -24.50 -10.74
C PHE A 131 1.50 -23.71 -9.69
N TRP A 132 0.77 -23.16 -8.69
CA TRP A 132 1.33 -22.28 -7.68
C TRP A 132 1.59 -22.95 -6.34
N PHE A 133 0.98 -24.11 -6.07
CA PHE A 133 1.10 -24.79 -4.78
C PHE A 133 1.34 -26.28 -4.96
N GLN A 134 2.25 -26.84 -4.16
CA GLN A 134 2.37 -28.28 -4.02
C GLN A 134 1.08 -28.83 -3.36
N PRO A 135 0.62 -30.06 -3.72
CA PRO A 135 -0.63 -30.62 -3.17
C PRO A 135 -0.68 -30.67 -1.64
N ASP A 136 0.44 -31.03 -1.01
CA ASP A 136 0.58 -31.06 0.45
C ASP A 136 0.44 -29.66 1.07
N VAL A 137 1.10 -28.65 0.49
CA VAL A 137 1.00 -27.25 0.91
C VAL A 137 -0.43 -26.74 0.75
N ALA A 138 -1.09 -27.05 -0.36
CA ALA A 138 -2.48 -26.64 -0.59
C ALA A 138 -3.43 -27.24 0.45
N ARG A 139 -3.25 -28.50 0.88
CA ARG A 139 -4.03 -29.14 1.95
C ARG A 139 -3.81 -28.44 3.28
N LYS A 140 -2.57 -28.17 3.67
CA LYS A 140 -2.24 -27.45 4.91
C LYS A 140 -2.86 -26.04 4.93
N LEU A 141 -2.76 -25.30 3.82
CA LEU A 141 -3.40 -23.98 3.69
C LEU A 141 -4.93 -24.07 3.78
N ALA A 142 -5.55 -25.08 3.17
CA ALA A 142 -7.00 -25.29 3.26
C ALA A 142 -7.43 -25.61 4.71
N TYR A 143 -6.63 -26.36 5.45
CA TYR A 143 -6.93 -26.66 6.84
C TYR A 143 -6.77 -25.43 7.74
N LEU A 144 -5.73 -24.61 7.52
CA LEU A 144 -5.58 -23.31 8.16
C LEU A 144 -6.76 -22.38 7.84
N LYS A 145 -7.17 -22.28 6.57
CA LYS A 145 -8.32 -21.50 6.15
C LYS A 145 -9.57 -21.94 6.91
N LYS A 146 -9.85 -23.25 6.96
CA LYS A 146 -11.01 -23.79 7.68
C LYS A 146 -11.02 -23.37 9.15
N TYR A 147 -9.89 -23.43 9.85
CA TYR A 147 -9.77 -22.97 11.24
C TYR A 147 -10.02 -21.46 11.36
N ILE A 148 -9.34 -20.66 10.55
CA ILE A 148 -9.43 -19.18 10.64
C ILE A 148 -10.85 -18.68 10.37
N TRP A 149 -11.57 -19.27 9.40
CA TRP A 149 -12.94 -18.87 9.08
C TRP A 149 -13.98 -19.29 10.14
N GLN A 150 -13.60 -20.09 11.12
CA GLN A 150 -14.42 -20.47 12.27
C GLN A 150 -14.19 -19.57 13.50
N ILE A 151 -13.24 -18.65 13.46
CA ILE A 151 -13.04 -17.66 14.52
C ILE A 151 -14.26 -16.73 14.54
N ASP A 152 -14.93 -16.64 15.68
CA ASP A 152 -16.18 -15.91 15.87
C ASP A 152 -15.98 -14.41 16.12
N ASP A 153 -14.84 -13.99 16.69
CA ASP A 153 -14.45 -12.58 16.81
C ASP A 153 -13.92 -12.06 15.46
N ALA A 154 -14.66 -11.15 14.84
CA ALA A 154 -14.37 -10.64 13.50
C ALA A 154 -13.00 -9.91 13.40
N ASP A 155 -12.61 -9.18 14.45
CA ASP A 155 -11.35 -8.44 14.46
C ASP A 155 -10.15 -9.40 14.63
N VAL A 156 -10.31 -10.41 15.46
CA VAL A 156 -9.33 -11.50 15.59
C VAL A 156 -9.26 -12.32 14.32
N GLN A 157 -10.40 -12.65 13.71
CA GLN A 157 -10.43 -13.38 12.43
C GLN A 157 -9.65 -12.62 11.36
N ASP A 158 -9.85 -11.32 11.22
CA ASP A 158 -9.13 -10.49 10.26
C ASP A 158 -7.63 -10.39 10.60
N PHE A 159 -7.27 -10.33 11.88
CA PHE A 159 -5.88 -10.41 12.33
C PHE A 159 -5.18 -11.71 11.87
N PHE A 160 -5.87 -12.85 11.99
CA PHE A 160 -5.36 -14.14 11.50
C PHE A 160 -5.31 -14.20 9.99
N LYS A 161 -6.30 -13.62 9.27
CA LYS A 161 -6.32 -13.56 7.80
C LYS A 161 -5.10 -12.83 7.22
N ILE A 162 -4.61 -11.75 7.83
CA ILE A 162 -3.41 -11.09 7.32
C ILE A 162 -2.14 -11.93 7.53
N ALA A 163 -2.01 -12.66 8.62
CA ALA A 163 -0.93 -13.62 8.80
C ALA A 163 -1.02 -14.78 7.78
N PHE A 164 -2.24 -15.28 7.55
CA PHE A 164 -2.52 -16.29 6.53
C PHE A 164 -2.17 -15.79 5.12
N SER A 165 -2.47 -14.55 4.78
CA SER A 165 -2.17 -14.00 3.45
C SER A 165 -0.66 -13.98 3.13
N GLU A 166 0.19 -13.68 4.10
CA GLU A 166 1.63 -13.80 3.96
C GLU A 166 2.08 -15.27 3.86
N THR A 167 1.45 -16.15 4.67
CA THR A 167 1.73 -17.60 4.66
C THR A 167 1.43 -18.20 3.30
N VAL A 168 0.28 -17.87 2.69
CA VAL A 168 -0.07 -18.28 1.32
C VAL A 168 1.02 -17.91 0.34
N ARG A 169 1.51 -16.67 0.38
CA ARG A 169 2.56 -16.23 -0.53
C ARG A 169 3.90 -16.92 -0.26
N GLU A 170 4.31 -17.00 0.98
CA GLU A 170 5.59 -17.59 1.37
C GLU A 170 5.66 -19.10 1.12
N ALA A 171 4.53 -19.81 1.28
CA ALA A 171 4.44 -21.24 1.01
C ALA A 171 4.15 -21.57 -0.47
N SER A 172 3.90 -20.58 -1.33
CA SER A 172 3.67 -20.79 -2.76
C SER A 172 4.98 -21.03 -3.52
N LEU A 173 4.88 -21.61 -4.72
CA LEU A 173 5.99 -21.79 -5.66
C LEU A 173 6.42 -20.47 -6.34
N THR A 174 6.15 -19.32 -5.72
CA THR A 174 6.59 -18.01 -6.22
C THR A 174 7.99 -17.66 -5.72
N ARG A 175 8.72 -16.86 -6.49
CA ARG A 175 9.97 -16.25 -6.03
C ARG A 175 9.64 -15.13 -5.04
N ASN A 176 9.74 -15.40 -3.75
CA ASN A 176 9.30 -14.49 -2.69
C ASN A 176 10.06 -13.15 -2.62
N ALA A 177 11.25 -13.07 -3.20
CA ALA A 177 12.02 -11.82 -3.27
C ALA A 177 11.47 -10.81 -4.32
N GLU A 178 10.54 -11.24 -5.18
CA GLU A 178 10.01 -10.43 -6.27
C GLU A 178 8.56 -10.02 -6.02
N PHE A 179 8.19 -8.79 -6.41
CA PHE A 179 6.81 -8.33 -6.27
C PHE A 179 5.87 -8.91 -7.34
N LYS A 180 6.39 -9.22 -8.52
CA LYS A 180 5.64 -9.90 -9.58
C LYS A 180 5.53 -11.40 -9.32
N LEU A 181 4.54 -12.03 -9.92
CA LEU A 181 4.35 -13.49 -9.85
C LEU A 181 5.29 -14.19 -10.82
N PHE A 182 6.47 -14.53 -10.35
CA PHE A 182 7.38 -15.41 -11.04
C PHE A 182 7.46 -16.75 -10.31
N ARG A 183 7.32 -17.84 -11.07
CA ARG A 183 7.45 -19.19 -10.54
C ARG A 183 8.92 -19.52 -10.27
N MET A 184 9.17 -20.31 -9.25
CA MET A 184 10.48 -20.92 -8.97
C MET A 184 10.93 -21.77 -10.15
N THR A 185 12.25 -21.93 -10.33
CA THR A 185 12.82 -22.89 -11.26
C THR A 185 12.60 -24.32 -10.76
N GLU A 186 12.65 -25.31 -11.65
CA GLU A 186 12.53 -26.73 -11.27
C GLU A 186 13.52 -27.13 -10.15
N LYS A 187 14.77 -26.66 -10.25
CA LYS A 187 15.79 -26.88 -9.22
C LYS A 187 15.38 -26.30 -7.86
N GLN A 188 14.80 -25.11 -7.81
CA GLN A 188 14.31 -24.51 -6.58
C GLN A 188 13.10 -25.27 -6.03
N MET A 189 12.16 -25.66 -6.90
CA MET A 189 10.98 -26.42 -6.49
C MET A 189 11.31 -27.81 -5.93
N ALA A 190 12.34 -28.48 -6.46
CA ALA A 190 12.76 -29.81 -6.00
C ALA A 190 13.22 -29.85 -4.54
N THR A 191 13.70 -28.72 -4.01
CA THR A 191 14.16 -28.60 -2.61
C THR A 191 13.23 -27.77 -1.74
N PHE A 192 12.14 -27.25 -2.32
CA PHE A 192 11.23 -26.36 -1.60
C PHE A 192 10.24 -27.19 -0.78
N ASN A 193 10.36 -27.12 0.53
CA ASN A 193 9.47 -27.78 1.50
C ASN A 193 9.13 -26.83 2.65
N PRO A 194 8.15 -25.93 2.48
CA PRO A 194 7.82 -24.92 3.49
C PRO A 194 7.08 -25.55 4.68
N ASP A 195 7.51 -25.20 5.90
CA ASP A 195 6.73 -25.47 7.12
C ASP A 195 5.56 -24.46 7.22
N VAL A 196 4.43 -24.82 6.63
CA VAL A 196 3.25 -23.95 6.55
C VAL A 196 2.74 -23.52 7.93
N TYR A 197 2.72 -24.42 8.89
CA TYR A 197 2.29 -24.11 10.26
C TYR A 197 3.30 -23.23 11.00
N GLY A 198 4.60 -23.50 10.86
CA GLY A 198 5.64 -22.65 11.45
C GLY A 198 5.67 -21.25 10.84
N ILE A 199 5.43 -21.12 9.55
CA ILE A 199 5.35 -19.80 8.89
C ILE A 199 4.24 -18.96 9.53
N ILE A 200 2.99 -19.47 9.64
CA ILE A 200 1.90 -18.70 10.21
C ILE A 200 2.08 -18.41 11.70
N GLU A 201 2.62 -19.35 12.47
CA GLU A 201 2.94 -19.14 13.90
C GLU A 201 3.94 -18.00 14.09
N ASN A 202 4.98 -17.95 13.27
CA ASN A 202 5.97 -16.85 13.29
C ASN A 202 5.34 -15.51 12.94
N LYS A 203 4.43 -15.48 11.92
CA LYS A 203 3.70 -14.26 11.55
C LYS A 203 2.79 -13.79 12.68
N LEU A 204 2.02 -14.70 13.27
CA LEU A 204 1.13 -14.40 14.40
C LEU A 204 1.90 -13.90 15.63
N SER A 205 3.02 -14.52 15.97
CA SER A 205 3.88 -14.09 17.07
C SER A 205 4.44 -12.68 16.86
N ARG A 206 4.95 -12.39 15.65
CA ARG A 206 5.41 -11.06 15.26
C ARG A 206 4.28 -10.03 15.36
N ASN A 207 3.11 -10.36 14.81
CA ASN A 207 1.97 -9.46 14.77
C ASN A 207 1.40 -9.22 16.18
N ARG A 208 1.39 -10.25 17.05
CA ARG A 208 1.03 -10.10 18.47
C ARG A 208 1.92 -9.07 19.15
N LYS A 209 3.25 -9.21 19.01
CA LYS A 209 4.19 -8.24 19.59
C LYS A 209 3.87 -6.82 19.09
N GLY A 210 3.73 -6.64 17.78
CA GLY A 210 3.40 -5.35 17.20
C GLY A 210 2.08 -4.77 17.68
N MET A 211 1.05 -5.61 17.92
CA MET A 211 -0.24 -5.19 18.49
C MET A 211 -0.07 -4.71 19.93
N LEU A 212 0.71 -5.39 20.76
CA LEU A 212 0.95 -4.98 22.15
C LEU A 212 1.69 -3.65 22.22
N ASP A 213 2.75 -3.49 21.42
CA ASP A 213 3.48 -2.23 21.32
C ASP A 213 2.56 -1.08 20.86
N TYR A 214 1.63 -1.36 19.95
CA TYR A 214 0.63 -0.41 19.48
C TYR A 214 -0.40 -0.03 20.55
N LEU A 215 -0.93 -1.01 21.29
CA LEU A 215 -1.84 -0.76 22.40
C LEU A 215 -1.20 0.12 23.47
N ASP A 216 0.08 -0.11 23.77
CA ASP A 216 0.79 0.72 24.75
C ASP A 216 1.07 2.14 24.25
N ALA A 217 1.31 2.31 22.95
CA ALA A 217 1.42 3.63 22.33
C ALA A 217 0.07 4.39 22.36
N LEU A 218 -1.05 3.71 22.06
CA LEU A 218 -2.38 4.30 22.10
C LEU A 218 -2.81 4.75 23.51
N LYS A 219 -2.40 4.03 24.58
CA LYS A 219 -2.67 4.45 25.97
C LYS A 219 -2.03 5.79 26.30
N LYS A 220 -0.93 6.17 25.64
CA LYS A 220 -0.25 7.44 25.83
C LYS A 220 -0.93 8.59 25.07
N SER A 221 -1.75 8.28 24.09
CA SER A 221 -2.57 9.26 23.38
C SER A 221 -3.77 9.62 24.25
N HIS A 222 -3.93 10.91 24.56
CA HIS A 222 -5.04 11.40 25.39
C HIS A 222 -6.38 11.47 24.64
N HIS A 223 -6.40 11.26 23.33
CA HIS A 223 -7.58 11.36 22.49
C HIS A 223 -7.88 10.04 21.79
N LYS A 224 -9.14 9.61 21.89
CA LYS A 224 -9.65 8.52 21.09
C LYS A 224 -9.93 9.05 19.68
N SER A 225 -9.45 8.34 18.66
CA SER A 225 -9.71 8.64 17.26
C SER A 225 -10.42 7.48 16.56
N SER A 226 -11.21 7.82 15.56
CA SER A 226 -11.92 6.87 14.70
C SER A 226 -11.19 6.69 13.40
N ILE A 227 -10.94 5.45 12.99
CA ILE A 227 -10.32 5.12 11.71
C ILE A 227 -11.31 4.32 10.89
N SER A 228 -11.47 4.69 9.61
CA SER A 228 -12.31 3.95 8.67
C SER A 228 -11.55 3.71 7.36
N VAL A 229 -11.68 2.49 6.83
CA VAL A 229 -11.06 2.10 5.56
C VAL A 229 -12.15 1.67 4.59
N PHE A 230 -12.11 2.21 3.37
CA PHE A 230 -13.08 2.01 2.31
C PHE A 230 -12.41 1.47 1.03
N ASP A 231 -13.23 1.11 0.04
CA ASP A 231 -12.82 0.59 -1.27
C ASP A 231 -13.34 1.41 -2.46
N PHE A 232 -13.73 2.68 -2.23
CA PHE A 232 -14.19 3.54 -3.33
C PHE A 232 -13.03 4.13 -4.14
N ASN A 233 -13.31 4.37 -5.43
CA ASN A 233 -12.35 4.93 -6.37
C ASN A 233 -12.42 6.46 -6.40
N THR A 234 -11.38 7.13 -5.92
CA THR A 234 -11.29 8.60 -5.93
C THR A 234 -11.23 9.21 -7.33
N VAL A 235 -10.86 8.42 -8.36
CA VAL A 235 -10.91 8.85 -9.77
C VAL A 235 -12.36 9.04 -10.24
N GLU A 236 -13.30 8.24 -9.73
CA GLU A 236 -14.71 8.30 -10.10
C GLU A 236 -15.44 9.33 -9.25
N LYS A 237 -15.48 9.14 -7.96
CA LYS A 237 -16.09 10.06 -6.98
C LYS A 237 -15.73 9.73 -5.55
N ILE A 238 -15.85 10.71 -4.67
CA ILE A 238 -15.87 10.50 -3.22
C ILE A 238 -17.33 10.44 -2.76
N PRO A 239 -17.71 9.43 -1.92
CA PRO A 239 -19.08 9.32 -1.43
C PRO A 239 -19.57 10.60 -0.75
N ALA A 240 -20.81 11.02 -1.05
CA ALA A 240 -21.41 12.23 -0.49
C ALA A 240 -21.48 12.21 1.05
N THR A 241 -21.50 11.04 1.66
CA THR A 241 -21.44 10.87 3.12
C THR A 241 -20.13 11.34 3.74
N LEU A 242 -19.06 11.43 2.94
CA LEU A 242 -17.75 11.95 3.36
C LEU A 242 -17.57 13.43 3.02
N ALA A 243 -18.45 14.01 2.19
CA ALA A 243 -18.47 15.42 1.81
C ALA A 243 -19.39 16.24 2.77
N PRO A 244 -19.32 17.61 2.77
CA PRO A 244 -18.35 18.46 2.11
C PRO A 244 -17.29 19.02 3.06
N SER A 245 -16.10 19.40 2.51
CA SER A 245 -15.11 20.31 3.10
C SER A 245 -14.73 20.05 4.56
N ASN A 246 -14.52 18.81 4.97
CA ASN A 246 -14.34 18.45 6.39
C ASN A 246 -12.96 17.91 6.76
N PHE A 247 -12.07 17.73 5.78
CA PHE A 247 -10.73 17.22 6.08
C PHE A 247 -9.72 18.36 6.20
N ASP A 248 -8.92 18.28 7.25
CA ASP A 248 -7.87 19.26 7.55
C ASP A 248 -6.59 18.95 6.77
N LEU A 249 -6.36 17.66 6.51
CA LEU A 249 -5.09 17.16 6.04
C LEU A 249 -5.26 15.94 5.13
N VAL A 250 -4.49 15.90 4.05
CA VAL A 250 -4.21 14.70 3.27
C VAL A 250 -2.74 14.35 3.42
N ILE A 251 -2.43 13.11 3.76
CA ILE A 251 -1.08 12.53 3.66
C ILE A 251 -1.21 11.24 2.89
N THR A 252 -0.57 11.17 1.73
CA THR A 252 -0.73 10.03 0.83
C THR A 252 0.48 9.80 -0.06
N SER A 253 0.58 8.59 -0.60
CA SER A 253 1.55 8.23 -1.63
C SER A 253 0.81 7.55 -2.78
N PRO A 254 0.37 8.30 -3.82
CA PRO A 254 -0.28 7.71 -4.98
C PRO A 254 0.66 6.75 -5.72
N PRO A 255 0.17 5.85 -6.57
CA PRO A 255 1.02 5.07 -7.46
C PRO A 255 1.97 5.97 -8.25
N TYR A 256 3.25 5.58 -8.40
CA TYR A 256 4.24 6.39 -9.12
C TYR A 256 4.17 6.23 -10.64
N GLY A 257 3.06 5.74 -11.15
CA GLY A 257 2.75 5.54 -12.56
C GLY A 257 1.75 4.39 -12.75
N ASP A 258 1.48 4.03 -13.99
CA ASP A 258 0.53 2.97 -14.31
C ASP A 258 0.91 1.62 -13.66
N SER A 259 -0.09 0.88 -13.18
CA SER A 259 0.08 -0.37 -12.44
C SER A 259 0.74 -1.50 -13.25
N ARG A 260 0.65 -1.46 -14.58
CA ARG A 260 1.19 -2.51 -15.45
C ARG A 260 2.72 -2.52 -15.51
N THR A 261 3.33 -1.36 -15.38
CA THR A 261 4.76 -1.18 -15.61
C THR A 261 5.55 -0.68 -14.41
N THR A 262 4.85 -0.39 -13.31
CA THR A 262 5.45 -0.05 -12.02
C THR A 262 5.37 -1.20 -11.04
N VAL A 263 4.87 -0.97 -9.83
CA VAL A 263 4.64 -2.02 -8.84
C VAL A 263 3.33 -2.74 -9.20
N ALA A 264 3.43 -4.02 -9.50
CA ALA A 264 2.28 -4.86 -9.82
C ALA A 264 1.58 -5.31 -8.54
N TYR A 265 0.86 -4.38 -7.89
CA TYR A 265 0.17 -4.62 -6.62
C TYR A 265 -0.83 -5.78 -6.71
N GLY A 266 -1.57 -5.87 -7.82
CA GLY A 266 -2.51 -6.94 -8.08
C GLY A 266 -1.82 -8.30 -8.24
N GLN A 267 -0.64 -8.36 -8.88
CA GLN A 267 0.11 -9.60 -8.96
C GLN A 267 0.62 -10.03 -7.58
N TYR A 268 1.11 -9.09 -6.77
CA TYR A 268 1.58 -9.40 -5.42
C TYR A 268 0.47 -9.98 -4.55
N SER A 269 -0.72 -9.39 -4.56
CA SER A 269 -1.85 -9.78 -3.72
C SER A 269 -2.65 -10.96 -4.26
N ARG A 270 -2.49 -11.33 -5.55
CA ARG A 270 -3.39 -12.24 -6.27
C ARG A 270 -3.62 -13.58 -5.56
N LEU A 271 -2.56 -14.31 -5.27
CA LEU A 271 -2.70 -15.64 -4.65
C LEU A 271 -3.34 -15.56 -3.26
N SER A 272 -2.91 -14.61 -2.44
CA SER A 272 -3.51 -14.39 -1.13
C SER A 272 -4.98 -14.00 -1.24
N SER A 273 -5.33 -13.11 -2.18
CA SER A 273 -6.71 -12.69 -2.40
C SER A 273 -7.58 -13.84 -2.93
N GLN A 274 -7.06 -14.70 -3.80
CA GLN A 274 -7.76 -15.91 -4.27
C GLN A 274 -8.00 -16.92 -3.14
N TRP A 275 -7.00 -17.14 -2.28
CA TRP A 275 -7.16 -18.01 -1.11
C TRP A 275 -8.17 -17.48 -0.09
N MET A 276 -8.29 -16.18 0.03
CA MET A 276 -9.19 -15.53 0.99
C MET A 276 -10.55 -15.15 0.41
N ASP A 277 -10.84 -15.52 -0.84
CA ASP A 277 -12.08 -15.19 -1.56
C ASP A 277 -12.37 -13.67 -1.60
N LEU A 278 -11.30 -12.85 -1.71
CA LEU A 278 -11.44 -11.41 -1.81
C LEU A 278 -11.94 -11.01 -3.21
N LYS A 279 -12.60 -9.84 -3.27
CA LYS A 279 -13.24 -9.32 -4.46
C LYS A 279 -12.26 -9.15 -5.64
N GLU A 280 -12.60 -9.70 -6.78
CA GLU A 280 -11.94 -9.49 -8.08
C GLU A 280 -10.41 -9.57 -8.10
N PRO A 281 -9.77 -10.63 -7.55
CA PRO A 281 -8.32 -10.70 -7.35
C PRO A 281 -7.51 -10.58 -8.64
N ASN A 282 -8.10 -10.89 -9.79
CA ASN A 282 -7.46 -10.82 -11.09
C ASN A 282 -7.58 -9.47 -11.79
N LEU A 283 -8.45 -8.58 -11.30
CA LEU A 283 -8.75 -7.28 -11.92
C LEU A 283 -8.10 -6.09 -11.20
N VAL A 284 -7.44 -6.30 -10.06
CA VAL A 284 -6.84 -5.23 -9.25
C VAL A 284 -5.99 -4.29 -10.10
N ASP A 285 -4.97 -4.81 -10.81
CA ASP A 285 -4.08 -3.98 -11.64
C ASP A 285 -4.81 -3.25 -12.78
N LYS A 286 -5.95 -3.77 -13.26
CA LYS A 286 -6.77 -3.15 -14.31
C LYS A 286 -7.64 -2.02 -13.76
N ASN A 287 -8.06 -2.13 -12.51
CA ASN A 287 -8.94 -1.17 -11.84
C ASN A 287 -8.15 -0.03 -11.17
N LEU A 288 -6.84 -0.22 -10.96
CA LEU A 288 -5.96 0.82 -10.43
C LEU A 288 -5.71 1.93 -11.47
N MET A 289 -5.23 3.07 -11.00
CA MET A 289 -4.92 4.27 -11.78
C MET A 289 -4.05 3.96 -13.00
N GLY A 290 -4.46 4.45 -14.18
CA GLY A 290 -3.80 4.15 -15.46
C GLY A 290 -3.97 2.71 -15.95
N GLY A 291 -4.82 1.90 -15.32
CA GLY A 291 -5.07 0.51 -15.72
C GLY A 291 -5.86 0.36 -17.04
N LYS A 292 -6.59 1.41 -17.44
CA LYS A 292 -7.31 1.52 -18.72
C LYS A 292 -6.74 2.66 -19.55
N THR A 293 -6.59 2.46 -20.86
CA THR A 293 -6.01 3.46 -21.77
C THR A 293 -7.11 4.33 -22.39
N ASN A 294 -6.96 5.66 -22.35
CA ASN A 294 -7.96 6.61 -22.85
C ASN A 294 -7.92 6.83 -24.37
N GLY A 295 -6.95 6.28 -25.07
CA GLY A 295 -6.86 6.31 -26.53
C GLY A 295 -6.33 7.60 -27.17
N HIS A 296 -6.13 8.68 -26.40
CA HIS A 296 -5.57 9.94 -26.90
C HIS A 296 -4.63 10.58 -25.87
N VAL A 297 -3.76 11.47 -26.37
CA VAL A 297 -2.88 12.28 -25.51
C VAL A 297 -3.62 13.54 -25.08
N GLU A 298 -3.64 13.83 -23.77
CA GLU A 298 -4.22 15.02 -23.17
C GLU A 298 -3.13 15.99 -22.73
N LYS A 299 -3.42 17.30 -22.72
CA LYS A 299 -2.60 18.33 -22.10
C LYS A 299 -3.02 18.55 -20.65
N PHE A 300 -2.03 18.76 -19.79
CA PHE A 300 -2.24 18.94 -18.35
C PHE A 300 -1.98 20.38 -17.88
N ASP A 301 -1.66 21.29 -18.80
CA ASP A 301 -1.23 22.66 -18.51
C ASP A 301 -0.03 22.73 -17.57
N CYS A 302 0.78 21.67 -17.59
CA CYS A 302 2.05 21.54 -16.92
C CYS A 302 3.16 21.39 -17.98
N LYS A 303 3.78 22.53 -18.37
CA LYS A 303 4.76 22.55 -19.46
C LYS A 303 5.84 21.46 -19.40
N PRO A 304 6.45 21.15 -18.22
CA PRO A 304 7.45 20.08 -18.14
C PRO A 304 6.88 18.68 -18.41
N LEU A 305 5.65 18.38 -17.89
CA LEU A 305 4.98 17.12 -18.13
C LEU A 305 4.55 16.97 -19.58
N ASP A 306 3.89 17.98 -20.15
CA ASP A 306 3.41 17.97 -21.52
C ASP A 306 4.57 17.78 -22.52
N LYS A 307 5.73 18.43 -22.25
CA LYS A 307 6.96 18.23 -23.04
C LYS A 307 7.46 16.79 -22.94
N ALA A 308 7.51 16.21 -21.74
CA ALA A 308 7.98 14.84 -21.52
C ALA A 308 7.06 13.81 -22.22
N ILE A 309 5.75 13.98 -22.12
CA ILE A 309 4.77 13.11 -22.80
C ILE A 309 4.93 13.20 -24.31
N LYS A 310 5.10 14.41 -24.88
CA LYS A 310 5.34 14.61 -26.32
C LYS A 310 6.61 13.89 -26.79
N GLN A 311 7.71 14.02 -26.06
CA GLN A 311 8.97 13.33 -26.39
C GLN A 311 8.80 11.80 -26.36
N ILE A 312 8.05 11.27 -25.37
CA ILE A 312 7.78 9.83 -25.31
C ILE A 312 6.86 9.39 -26.46
N PHE A 313 5.90 10.22 -26.85
CA PHE A 313 5.02 9.96 -27.98
C PHE A 313 5.77 9.79 -29.31
N GLU A 314 6.80 10.63 -29.55
CA GLU A 314 7.66 10.53 -30.71
C GLU A 314 8.49 9.23 -30.76
N ILE A 315 8.78 8.62 -29.60
CA ILE A 315 9.55 7.37 -29.49
C ILE A 315 8.61 6.14 -29.48
N ASP A 316 7.50 6.22 -28.73
CA ASP A 316 6.58 5.10 -28.49
C ASP A 316 5.18 5.65 -28.17
N ASN A 317 4.37 5.77 -29.20
CA ASN A 317 3.00 6.29 -29.11
C ASN A 317 2.15 5.50 -28.09
N LYS A 318 2.17 4.15 -28.14
CA LYS A 318 1.41 3.32 -27.21
C LYS A 318 1.79 3.62 -25.76
N ARG A 319 3.07 3.77 -25.50
CA ARG A 319 3.57 4.05 -24.15
C ARG A 319 3.18 5.45 -23.67
N ALA A 320 3.15 6.44 -24.55
CA ALA A 320 2.67 7.78 -24.23
C ALA A 320 1.19 7.78 -23.85
N LEU A 321 0.34 7.00 -24.54
CA LEU A 321 -1.08 6.84 -24.22
C LEU A 321 -1.30 6.22 -22.83
N GLU A 322 -0.53 5.20 -22.47
CA GLU A 322 -0.58 4.58 -21.14
C GLU A 322 -0.20 5.58 -20.02
N ILE A 323 0.85 6.39 -20.25
CA ILE A 323 1.29 7.44 -19.33
C ILE A 323 0.22 8.53 -19.20
N THR A 324 -0.32 9.00 -20.33
CA THR A 324 -1.37 10.01 -20.34
C THR A 324 -2.58 9.56 -19.54
N SER A 325 -3.01 8.30 -19.69
CA SER A 325 -4.14 7.74 -18.93
C SER A 325 -3.92 7.78 -17.43
N PHE A 326 -2.70 7.51 -16.97
CA PHE A 326 -2.35 7.64 -15.56
C PHE A 326 -2.53 9.08 -15.05
N TYR A 327 -2.03 10.08 -15.78
CA TYR A 327 -2.16 11.49 -15.36
C TYR A 327 -3.60 12.02 -15.48
N VAL A 328 -4.40 11.50 -16.42
CA VAL A 328 -5.84 11.79 -16.49
C VAL A 328 -6.56 11.32 -15.23
N ASP A 329 -6.28 10.10 -14.80
CA ASP A 329 -6.85 9.56 -13.57
C ASP A 329 -6.36 10.33 -12.34
N LEU A 330 -5.08 10.67 -12.27
CA LEU A 330 -4.51 11.48 -11.18
C LEU A 330 -5.16 12.87 -11.12
N LYS A 331 -5.38 13.54 -12.26
CA LYS A 331 -6.06 14.84 -12.36
C LYS A 331 -7.49 14.76 -11.81
N LYS A 332 -8.25 13.74 -12.23
CA LYS A 332 -9.63 13.53 -11.73
C LYS A 332 -9.65 13.28 -10.23
N SER A 333 -8.77 12.44 -9.75
CA SER A 333 -8.68 12.13 -8.32
C SER A 333 -8.26 13.36 -7.50
N ILE A 334 -7.29 14.15 -7.94
CA ILE A 334 -6.90 15.41 -7.29
C ILE A 334 -8.08 16.37 -7.24
N HIS A 335 -8.85 16.49 -8.31
CA HIS A 335 -10.06 17.34 -8.34
C HIS A 335 -11.06 16.89 -7.26
N ASN A 336 -11.44 15.62 -7.23
CA ASN A 336 -12.38 15.08 -6.25
C ASN A 336 -11.85 15.21 -4.79
N VAL A 337 -10.56 14.98 -4.57
CA VAL A 337 -9.91 15.16 -3.25
C VAL A 337 -9.92 16.64 -2.85
N SER A 338 -9.70 17.55 -3.79
CA SER A 338 -9.70 18.99 -3.53
C SER A 338 -11.03 19.46 -2.94
N ASP A 339 -12.16 18.89 -3.38
CA ASP A 339 -13.49 19.30 -2.95
C ASP A 339 -13.77 19.02 -1.46
N ILE A 340 -13.17 17.97 -0.91
CA ILE A 340 -13.39 17.57 0.49
C ILE A 340 -12.43 18.22 1.49
N ILE A 341 -11.39 18.89 1.03
CA ILE A 341 -10.45 19.61 1.89
C ILE A 341 -11.02 20.98 2.25
N ARG A 342 -10.99 21.32 3.54
CA ARG A 342 -11.42 22.63 4.01
C ARG A 342 -10.46 23.75 3.58
N ARG A 343 -10.93 24.97 3.54
CA ARG A 343 -10.08 26.16 3.35
C ARG A 343 -8.98 26.21 4.41
N GLY A 344 -7.75 26.48 3.97
CA GLY A 344 -6.56 26.50 4.81
C GLY A 344 -6.02 25.10 5.16
N GLY A 345 -6.67 24.01 4.72
CA GLY A 345 -6.20 22.63 4.88
C GLY A 345 -4.99 22.32 4.00
N TYR A 346 -4.23 21.31 4.37
CA TYR A 346 -3.01 20.90 3.67
C TYR A 346 -3.18 19.57 2.95
N VAL A 347 -2.44 19.41 1.87
CA VAL A 347 -2.25 18.12 1.21
C VAL A 347 -0.76 17.84 1.05
N CYS A 348 -0.33 16.64 1.42
CA CYS A 348 1.06 16.17 1.35
C CYS A 348 1.11 14.91 0.50
N TYR A 349 1.65 15.02 -0.70
CA TYR A 349 1.77 13.92 -1.67
C TYR A 349 3.23 13.46 -1.78
N VAL A 350 3.49 12.20 -1.42
CA VAL A 350 4.81 11.57 -1.54
C VAL A 350 4.88 10.84 -2.87
N VAL A 351 5.76 11.29 -3.77
CA VAL A 351 5.83 10.78 -5.15
C VAL A 351 7.26 10.61 -5.64
N GLY A 352 7.43 9.78 -6.65
CA GLY A 352 8.68 9.62 -7.37
C GLY A 352 8.57 10.06 -8.82
N ASN A 353 9.63 10.70 -9.32
CA ASN A 353 9.78 11.07 -10.73
C ASN A 353 10.30 9.86 -11.51
N ARG A 354 9.39 9.18 -12.19
CA ARG A 354 9.66 7.99 -12.96
C ARG A 354 10.38 8.31 -14.28
N ARG A 355 11.24 7.39 -14.74
CA ARG A 355 11.79 7.42 -16.09
C ARG A 355 11.10 6.44 -17.02
N VAL A 356 10.81 6.89 -18.24
CA VAL A 356 10.23 6.07 -19.31
C VAL A 356 10.95 6.39 -20.62
N LYS A 357 11.49 5.37 -21.30
CA LYS A 357 12.29 5.55 -22.53
C LYS A 357 13.44 6.57 -22.37
N GLY A 358 14.07 6.59 -21.18
CA GLY A 358 15.13 7.55 -20.87
C GLY A 358 14.66 8.97 -20.50
N ILE A 359 13.36 9.27 -20.57
CA ILE A 359 12.76 10.57 -20.26
C ILE A 359 12.18 10.56 -18.86
N THR A 360 12.52 11.54 -18.04
CA THR A 360 11.97 11.68 -16.67
C THR A 360 10.62 12.37 -16.73
N LEU A 361 9.62 11.75 -16.10
CA LEU A 361 8.29 12.31 -15.91
C LEU A 361 8.29 13.14 -14.61
N PRO A 362 8.07 14.45 -14.65
CA PRO A 362 8.14 15.33 -13.50
C PRO A 362 6.81 15.29 -12.72
N THR A 363 6.54 14.18 -12.04
CA THR A 363 5.28 13.94 -11.31
C THR A 363 5.11 14.92 -10.15
N ASP A 364 6.18 15.32 -9.49
CA ASP A 364 6.19 16.37 -8.47
C ASP A 364 5.61 17.69 -9.00
N LYS A 365 6.09 18.15 -10.15
CA LYS A 365 5.61 19.39 -10.80
C LYS A 365 4.18 19.24 -11.33
N ALA A 366 3.81 18.04 -11.81
CA ALA A 366 2.47 17.76 -12.24
C ALA A 366 1.48 17.89 -11.09
N ILE A 367 1.79 17.37 -9.91
CA ILE A 367 0.95 17.47 -8.71
C ILE A 367 0.79 18.93 -8.29
N VAL A 368 1.86 19.72 -8.26
CA VAL A 368 1.78 21.16 -7.97
C VAL A 368 0.79 21.83 -8.93
N SER A 369 1.00 21.68 -10.25
CA SER A 369 0.14 22.31 -11.26
C SER A 369 -1.32 21.85 -11.16
N LEU A 370 -1.58 20.57 -10.92
CA LEU A 370 -2.94 20.03 -10.78
C LEU A 370 -3.66 20.56 -9.53
N PHE A 371 -2.97 20.75 -8.42
CA PHE A 371 -3.55 21.35 -7.22
C PHE A 371 -3.76 22.87 -7.39
N GLU A 372 -2.84 23.58 -8.05
CA GLU A 372 -3.01 25.01 -8.36
C GLU A 372 -4.26 25.26 -9.20
N GLN A 373 -4.59 24.37 -10.15
CA GLN A 373 -5.83 24.39 -10.93
C GLN A 373 -7.10 24.18 -10.06
N ASN A 374 -6.95 23.72 -8.80
CA ASN A 374 -8.01 23.47 -7.84
C ASN A 374 -7.94 24.42 -6.62
N ASN A 375 -7.42 25.62 -6.79
CA ASN A 375 -7.34 26.68 -5.77
C ASN A 375 -6.46 26.32 -4.56
N PHE A 376 -5.33 25.66 -4.81
CA PHE A 376 -4.28 25.46 -3.81
C PHE A 376 -3.06 26.31 -4.16
N ILE A 377 -2.32 26.72 -3.14
CA ILE A 377 -1.00 27.33 -3.27
C ILE A 377 0.07 26.31 -2.92
N HIS A 378 1.17 26.34 -3.66
CA HIS A 378 2.34 25.54 -3.34
C HIS A 378 3.02 26.08 -2.09
N VAL A 379 3.28 25.20 -1.12
CA VAL A 379 3.96 25.55 0.13
C VAL A 379 5.43 25.19 0.06
N ASP A 380 5.72 23.91 -0.27
CA ASP A 380 7.09 23.41 -0.40
C ASP A 380 7.13 22.08 -1.17
N THR A 381 8.32 21.70 -1.62
CA THR A 381 8.60 20.35 -2.15
C THR A 381 9.91 19.84 -1.57
N PHE A 382 9.82 18.94 -0.60
CA PHE A 382 10.99 18.35 0.04
C PHE A 382 11.53 17.19 -0.79
N LEU A 383 12.85 17.14 -0.93
CA LEU A 383 13.57 16.04 -1.56
C LEU A 383 13.97 15.01 -0.50
N ARG A 384 13.73 13.74 -0.82
CA ARG A 384 14.13 12.60 -0.01
C ARG A 384 14.96 11.62 -0.84
N ASN A 385 16.12 11.22 -0.35
CA ASN A 385 16.87 10.10 -0.90
C ASN A 385 16.31 8.79 -0.34
N ILE A 386 16.23 7.73 -1.17
CA ILE A 386 15.77 6.40 -0.73
C ILE A 386 17.01 5.59 -0.32
N PRO A 387 17.35 5.53 1.00
CA PRO A 387 18.64 4.99 1.44
C PRO A 387 18.78 3.47 1.28
N ASN A 388 17.66 2.73 1.35
CA ASN A 388 17.65 1.25 1.38
C ASN A 388 16.76 0.68 0.27
N LYS A 389 17.10 0.99 -0.99
CA LYS A 389 16.34 0.48 -2.12
C LYS A 389 16.59 -1.02 -2.31
N ARG A 390 15.56 -1.84 -2.13
CA ARG A 390 15.61 -3.30 -2.43
C ARG A 390 15.73 -3.61 -3.93
N MET A 391 15.41 -2.65 -4.80
CA MET A 391 15.57 -2.81 -6.25
C MET A 391 17.00 -2.42 -6.67
N PRO A 392 17.60 -3.11 -7.64
CA PRO A 392 18.89 -2.75 -8.20
C PRO A 392 18.90 -1.29 -8.67
N SER A 393 20.01 -0.57 -8.50
CA SER A 393 20.19 0.80 -8.99
C SER A 393 20.07 0.93 -10.51
N LYS A 394 20.28 -0.19 -11.22
CA LYS A 394 20.09 -0.33 -12.66
C LYS A 394 19.20 -1.55 -12.93
N ASN A 395 18.17 -1.38 -13.74
CA ASN A 395 17.27 -2.44 -14.15
C ASN A 395 17.13 -2.42 -15.68
N SER A 396 16.85 -3.57 -16.30
CA SER A 396 16.51 -3.62 -17.71
C SER A 396 14.99 -3.46 -17.88
N PRO A 397 14.50 -2.29 -18.32
CA PRO A 397 13.05 -2.07 -18.47
C PRO A 397 12.44 -2.91 -19.60
N THR A 398 13.27 -3.47 -20.47
CA THR A 398 12.85 -4.27 -21.64
C THR A 398 13.21 -5.74 -21.54
N ASN A 399 13.81 -6.20 -20.43
CA ASN A 399 14.41 -7.53 -20.27
C ASN A 399 15.47 -7.89 -21.34
N GLN A 400 16.02 -6.88 -22.04
CA GLN A 400 17.10 -7.09 -23.01
C GLN A 400 18.45 -7.06 -22.30
N PRO A 401 19.30 -8.08 -22.46
CA PRO A 401 20.65 -8.08 -21.91
C PRO A 401 21.45 -6.83 -22.36
N GLY A 402 22.09 -6.15 -21.40
CA GLY A 402 22.96 -5.00 -21.69
C GLY A 402 22.26 -3.63 -21.76
N LYS A 403 20.93 -3.54 -21.81
CA LYS A 403 20.20 -2.27 -21.73
C LYS A 403 19.77 -2.02 -20.29
N LEU A 404 20.60 -1.29 -19.53
CA LEU A 404 20.33 -0.90 -18.15
C LEU A 404 19.86 0.56 -18.09
N ASP A 405 18.74 0.83 -17.44
CA ASP A 405 18.29 2.19 -17.09
C ASP A 405 18.42 2.41 -15.57
N THR A 406 18.70 3.65 -15.17
CA THR A 406 18.77 4.03 -13.77
C THR A 406 17.39 4.02 -13.16
N THR A 407 17.25 3.35 -12.05
CA THR A 407 15.99 3.34 -11.30
C THR A 407 15.88 4.63 -10.48
N MET A 408 14.63 5.02 -10.15
CA MET A 408 14.34 6.20 -9.32
C MET A 408 15.07 6.12 -7.98
N LEU A 409 15.84 7.17 -7.64
CA LEU A 409 16.66 7.26 -6.43
C LEU A 409 16.04 8.17 -5.37
N ASN A 410 15.18 9.08 -5.80
CA ASN A 410 14.60 10.13 -4.96
C ASN A 410 13.09 10.05 -4.93
N GLU A 411 12.51 10.48 -3.82
CA GLU A 411 11.11 10.81 -3.66
C GLU A 411 10.97 12.31 -3.38
N PHE A 412 9.82 12.86 -3.74
CA PHE A 412 9.45 14.24 -3.53
C PHE A 412 8.21 14.28 -2.62
N ILE A 413 8.24 15.11 -1.61
CA ILE A 413 7.11 15.36 -0.73
C ILE A 413 6.55 16.72 -1.12
N VAL A 414 5.50 16.73 -1.93
CA VAL A 414 4.83 17.95 -2.40
C VAL A 414 3.79 18.37 -1.37
N VAL A 415 3.93 19.59 -0.86
CA VAL A 415 3.00 20.17 0.11
C VAL A 415 2.26 21.34 -0.50
N MET A 416 0.93 21.25 -0.50
CA MET A 416 0.03 22.29 -0.98
C MET A 416 -0.93 22.71 0.12
N ARG A 417 -1.45 23.93 0.08
CA ARG A 417 -2.45 24.47 1.01
C ARG A 417 -3.62 25.04 0.25
N LYS A 418 -4.84 24.65 0.63
CA LYS A 418 -6.06 25.21 0.01
C LYS A 418 -6.22 26.69 0.36
N GLU A 419 -6.41 27.55 -0.64
CA GLU A 419 -6.66 28.98 -0.44
C GLU A 419 -7.95 29.23 0.32
N LYS A 420 -8.03 30.43 0.91
CA LYS A 420 -9.19 30.84 1.69
C LYS A 420 -10.44 31.05 0.83
#